data_8f165937f8228e89024bd890293bbde4
#
_entry.id   8f165937f8228e89024bd890293bbde4
#
_cell.length_a   1.000
_cell.length_b   1.000
_cell.length_c   1.000
_cell.angle_alpha   90.00
_cell.angle_beta   90.00
_cell.angle_gamma   90.00
#
_symmetry.space_group_name_H-M   'P 1'
#
loop_
_entity.id
_entity.type
_entity.pdbx_description
1 polymer ?
#
loop_
_entity_poly.entity_id
_entity_poly.type
_entity_poly.pdbx_seq_one_letter_code
_entity_poly.pdbx_strand_id
1 'polypeptide(L)'
;MHASISFAQSNLKEILKNFNKPAKENVMVVSHRGDWRNAPENSIQAFQNCIDMGVDMVELDLKKTKDGELIVMHDRTLNRTTNGTGMPEDYTLAELKKLRLKNGAGCLTRHTIPTLREAMLLCKGKILVNVDKGYEYFEDVQKILEETETANQCVVKEKLPYQTVKAQHGDILNKVIFMPKADLCQTEAESIIDSYLLNMKPLAFEVRFSQLNDKVFELIRKLNDNGIKIFVNALWPAQNAEHDDDRAVEFKQPDESWGWLVQQGFKL
;
A
#
# COMPACT_ATOMS: atom_id res chain seq x y z
N MET A 1 7.09 2.76 39.60
CA MET A 1 7.62 1.81 38.61
C MET A 1 7.05 2.19 37.24
N HIS A 2 7.85 2.83 36.38
CA HIS A 2 7.46 3.13 35.00
C HIS A 2 7.73 1.87 34.19
N ALA A 3 6.67 1.16 33.81
CA ALA A 3 6.78 0.08 32.83
C ALA A 3 7.12 0.74 31.49
N SER A 4 8.36 0.63 31.07
CA SER A 4 8.75 0.94 29.70
C SER A 4 8.09 -0.11 28.80
N ILE A 5 7.02 0.27 28.10
CA ILE A 5 6.47 -0.52 27.02
C ILE A 5 7.52 -0.43 25.90
N SER A 6 8.37 -1.44 25.80
CA SER A 6 9.24 -1.66 24.65
C SER A 6 8.34 -2.06 23.49
N PHE A 7 7.96 -1.11 22.63
CA PHE A 7 7.38 -1.46 21.33
C PHE A 7 8.45 -2.23 20.56
N ALA A 8 8.13 -3.48 20.20
CA ALA A 8 9.02 -4.28 19.39
C ALA A 8 9.25 -3.53 18.07
N GLN A 9 10.49 -3.14 17.83
CA GLN A 9 10.90 -2.50 16.57
C GLN A 9 10.64 -3.52 15.46
N SER A 10 9.76 -3.18 14.51
CA SER A 10 9.43 -4.05 13.38
C SER A 10 10.73 -4.42 12.66
N ASN A 11 11.00 -5.73 12.54
CA ASN A 11 12.17 -6.22 11.86
C ASN A 11 11.76 -6.66 10.45
N LEU A 12 12.20 -5.94 9.44
CA LEU A 12 11.90 -6.26 8.03
C LEU A 12 12.16 -7.73 7.70
N LYS A 13 13.18 -8.36 8.27
CA LYS A 13 13.48 -9.79 8.04
C LYS A 13 12.34 -10.70 8.52
N GLU A 14 11.72 -10.38 9.64
CA GLU A 14 10.59 -11.15 10.16
C GLU A 14 9.33 -10.87 9.35
N ILE A 15 9.08 -9.62 8.98
CA ILE A 15 7.98 -9.23 8.09
C ILE A 15 8.10 -9.96 6.76
N LEU A 16 9.26 -9.95 6.12
CA LEU A 16 9.52 -10.67 4.87
C LEU A 16 9.38 -12.19 5.03
N LYS A 17 9.84 -12.75 6.15
CA LYS A 17 9.65 -14.18 6.47
C LYS A 17 8.17 -14.52 6.55
N ASN A 18 7.36 -13.68 7.20
CA ASN A 18 5.91 -13.88 7.31
C ASN A 18 5.22 -13.64 5.97
N PHE A 19 5.66 -12.65 5.20
CA PHE A 19 5.13 -12.36 3.87
C PHE A 19 5.40 -13.50 2.87
N ASN A 20 6.56 -14.16 2.97
CA ASN A 20 6.95 -15.28 2.10
C ASN A 20 6.35 -16.65 2.52
N LYS A 21 5.76 -16.78 3.73
CA LYS A 21 5.13 -18.03 4.14
C LYS A 21 3.72 -18.17 3.53
N PRO A 22 3.27 -19.43 3.26
CA PRO A 22 1.87 -19.65 2.87
C PRO A 22 0.90 -19.08 3.90
N ALA A 23 -0.23 -18.58 3.43
CA ALA A 23 -1.18 -17.70 4.14
C ALA A 23 -1.96 -18.34 5.31
N LYS A 24 -1.40 -19.23 6.12
CA LYS A 24 -2.23 -19.97 7.11
C LYS A 24 -2.40 -19.33 8.49
N GLU A 25 -1.50 -18.45 8.96
CA GLU A 25 -1.52 -18.10 10.39
C GLU A 25 -1.39 -16.62 10.75
N ASN A 26 -0.83 -15.76 9.90
CA ASN A 26 -0.59 -14.36 10.27
C ASN A 26 -1.30 -13.38 9.33
N VAL A 27 -2.17 -12.56 9.91
CA VAL A 27 -2.70 -11.37 9.24
C VAL A 27 -1.64 -10.29 9.32
N MET A 28 -1.33 -9.66 8.19
CA MET A 28 -0.44 -8.52 8.12
C MET A 28 -1.26 -7.23 8.05
N VAL A 29 -0.79 -6.19 8.72
CA VAL A 29 -1.47 -4.89 8.76
C VAL A 29 -0.78 -3.91 7.83
N VAL A 30 -1.58 -3.29 6.96
CA VAL A 30 -1.12 -2.25 6.03
C VAL A 30 -1.73 -0.92 6.39
N SER A 31 -0.89 0.08 6.66
CA SER A 31 -1.35 1.42 6.99
C SER A 31 -1.43 2.30 5.74
N HIS A 32 -2.65 2.66 5.34
CA HIS A 32 -2.95 3.50 4.20
C HIS A 32 -2.49 4.95 4.44
N ARG A 33 -1.55 5.44 3.63
CA ARG A 33 -0.90 6.75 3.74
C ARG A 33 -0.19 7.00 5.09
N GLY A 34 0.22 5.91 5.77
CA GLY A 34 0.79 5.98 7.11
C GLY A 34 -0.24 6.25 8.21
N ASP A 35 0.21 6.60 9.41
CA ASP A 35 -0.64 6.95 10.57
C ASP A 35 -1.26 8.36 10.39
N TRP A 36 -2.18 8.50 9.45
CA TRP A 36 -2.82 9.77 9.11
C TRP A 36 -3.73 10.33 10.21
N ARG A 37 -4.08 9.55 11.21
CA ARG A 37 -4.89 10.00 12.36
C ARG A 37 -4.07 10.86 13.32
N ASN A 38 -2.78 10.57 13.50
CA ASN A 38 -1.91 11.25 14.45
C ASN A 38 -0.86 12.16 13.79
N ALA A 39 -0.67 12.05 12.46
CA ALA A 39 0.22 12.88 11.68
C ALA A 39 -0.41 13.22 10.31
N PRO A 40 0.10 14.19 9.54
CA PRO A 40 -0.36 14.38 8.17
C PRO A 40 -0.20 13.12 7.33
N GLU A 41 -1.23 12.77 6.54
CA GLU A 41 -1.15 11.66 5.59
C GLU A 41 0.08 11.80 4.68
N ASN A 42 0.66 10.67 4.27
CA ASN A 42 1.81 10.66 3.35
C ASN A 42 3.01 11.50 3.86
N SER A 43 3.20 11.61 5.17
CA SER A 43 4.33 12.32 5.78
C SER A 43 5.36 11.37 6.40
N ILE A 44 6.60 11.84 6.51
CA ILE A 44 7.68 11.13 7.22
C ILE A 44 7.27 10.76 8.65
N GLN A 45 6.53 11.65 9.34
CA GLN A 45 6.07 11.37 10.70
C GLN A 45 5.01 10.25 10.72
N ALA A 46 4.07 10.24 9.76
CA ALA A 46 3.07 9.19 9.66
C ALA A 46 3.71 7.81 9.44
N PHE A 47 4.76 7.74 8.62
CA PHE A 47 5.50 6.49 8.40
C PHE A 47 6.34 6.09 9.62
N GLN A 48 6.98 7.05 10.30
CA GLN A 48 7.70 6.76 11.54
C GLN A 48 6.77 6.19 12.61
N ASN A 49 5.58 6.76 12.79
CA ASN A 49 4.59 6.25 13.73
C ASN A 49 4.20 4.79 13.42
N CYS A 50 4.04 4.43 12.14
CA CYS A 50 3.76 3.04 11.73
C CYS A 50 4.91 2.09 12.08
N ILE A 51 6.16 2.51 11.88
CA ILE A 51 7.35 1.76 12.27
C ILE A 51 7.36 1.55 13.80
N ASP A 52 7.09 2.60 14.56
CA ASP A 52 7.10 2.56 16.03
C ASP A 52 5.96 1.69 16.59
N MET A 53 4.81 1.64 15.91
CA MET A 53 3.68 0.76 16.25
C MET A 53 3.90 -0.70 15.85
N GLY A 54 4.89 -1.01 15.02
CA GLY A 54 5.15 -2.37 14.54
C GLY A 54 4.19 -2.81 13.43
N VAL A 55 3.69 -1.88 12.60
CA VAL A 55 2.90 -2.18 11.41
C VAL A 55 3.77 -2.89 10.38
N ASP A 56 3.22 -3.86 9.63
CA ASP A 56 3.97 -4.68 8.68
C ASP A 56 4.31 -3.95 7.38
N MET A 57 3.40 -3.08 6.92
CA MET A 57 3.53 -2.36 5.66
C MET A 57 2.91 -0.98 5.75
N VAL A 58 3.57 0.03 5.20
CA VAL A 58 2.96 1.34 4.91
C VAL A 58 2.62 1.42 3.43
N GLU A 59 1.52 2.05 3.13
CA GLU A 59 1.18 2.42 1.76
C GLU A 59 1.41 3.93 1.58
N LEU A 60 1.86 4.32 0.40
CA LEU A 60 2.08 5.70 0.00
C LEU A 60 1.75 5.91 -1.48
N ASP A 61 1.39 7.14 -1.82
CA ASP A 61 1.01 7.55 -3.17
C ASP A 61 2.09 8.42 -3.82
N LEU A 62 2.26 8.30 -5.13
CA LEU A 62 3.24 9.09 -5.87
C LEU A 62 2.61 10.16 -6.76
N LYS A 63 3.34 11.27 -6.87
CA LYS A 63 3.19 12.30 -7.89
C LYS A 63 4.57 12.71 -8.40
N LYS A 64 4.63 13.25 -9.62
CA LYS A 64 5.87 13.74 -10.21
C LYS A 64 5.84 15.26 -10.29
N THR A 65 6.92 15.90 -9.90
CA THR A 65 7.08 17.36 -9.95
C THR A 65 7.44 17.83 -11.35
N LYS A 66 7.38 19.17 -11.59
CA LYS A 66 7.79 19.80 -12.85
C LYS A 66 9.24 19.48 -13.25
N ASP A 67 10.13 19.37 -12.28
CA ASP A 67 11.56 19.04 -12.47
C ASP A 67 11.86 17.54 -12.38
N GLY A 68 10.81 16.69 -12.39
CA GLY A 68 10.93 15.23 -12.55
C GLY A 68 11.15 14.45 -11.24
N GLU A 69 11.10 15.07 -10.08
CA GLU A 69 11.26 14.40 -8.79
C GLU A 69 9.98 13.68 -8.36
N LEU A 70 10.10 12.50 -7.76
CA LEU A 70 8.95 11.79 -7.18
C LEU A 70 8.71 12.24 -5.73
N ILE A 71 7.50 12.77 -5.49
CA ILE A 71 7.02 13.19 -4.18
C ILE A 71 5.90 12.25 -3.70
N VAL A 72 5.70 12.22 -2.38
CA VAL A 72 4.67 11.40 -1.76
C VAL A 72 3.42 12.26 -1.52
N MET A 73 2.38 12.02 -2.33
CA MET A 73 1.13 12.75 -2.29
C MET A 73 0.02 12.00 -3.03
N HIS A 74 -1.18 11.92 -2.44
CA HIS A 74 -2.32 11.24 -3.04
C HIS A 74 -3.06 12.10 -4.06
N ASP A 75 -3.49 13.31 -3.65
CA ASP A 75 -4.42 14.13 -4.40
C ASP A 75 -3.82 14.66 -5.70
N ARG A 76 -4.68 14.93 -6.66
CA ARG A 76 -4.31 15.60 -7.90
C ARG A 76 -3.84 17.04 -7.65
N THR A 77 -4.30 17.68 -6.55
CA THR A 77 -3.98 19.07 -6.22
C THR A 77 -3.40 19.19 -4.81
N LEU A 78 -2.66 20.25 -4.58
CA LEU A 78 -2.05 20.61 -3.30
C LEU A 78 -3.06 21.06 -2.22
N ASN A 79 -4.28 21.41 -2.62
CA ASN A 79 -5.23 22.21 -1.85
C ASN A 79 -5.68 21.60 -0.52
N ARG A 80 -5.99 20.28 -0.51
CA ARG A 80 -6.53 19.61 0.68
C ARG A 80 -5.47 19.41 1.74
N THR A 81 -4.32 18.88 1.34
CA THR A 81 -3.30 18.38 2.27
C THR A 81 -2.17 19.36 2.55
N THR A 82 -2.16 20.54 1.89
CA THR A 82 -1.10 21.55 2.07
C THR A 82 -1.68 22.98 2.16
N ASN A 83 -0.81 23.97 2.43
CA ASN A 83 -1.11 25.39 2.29
C ASN A 83 -0.88 25.94 0.87
N GLY A 84 -0.53 25.07 -0.10
CA GLY A 84 -0.42 25.43 -1.51
C GLY A 84 -1.72 25.22 -2.27
N THR A 85 -1.73 25.59 -3.55
CA THR A 85 -2.83 25.40 -4.50
C THR A 85 -2.29 24.91 -5.84
N GLY A 86 -3.14 24.40 -6.73
CA GLY A 86 -2.73 23.91 -8.04
C GLY A 86 -2.23 22.46 -8.03
N MET A 87 -1.60 22.03 -9.12
CA MET A 87 -1.16 20.66 -9.30
C MET A 87 0.34 20.52 -8.98
N PRO A 88 0.78 19.42 -8.34
CA PRO A 88 2.20 19.22 -8.02
C PRO A 88 3.13 19.31 -9.24
N GLU A 89 2.66 18.85 -10.40
CA GLU A 89 3.40 18.87 -11.66
C GLU A 89 3.70 20.27 -12.23
N ASP A 90 3.04 21.31 -11.70
CA ASP A 90 3.30 22.69 -12.09
C ASP A 90 4.47 23.32 -11.31
N TYR A 91 4.95 22.66 -10.25
CA TYR A 91 5.96 23.16 -9.31
C TYR A 91 7.21 22.30 -9.31
N THR A 92 8.35 22.94 -9.09
CA THR A 92 9.62 22.26 -8.78
C THR A 92 9.60 21.68 -7.37
N LEU A 93 10.45 20.69 -7.10
CA LEU A 93 10.62 20.15 -5.75
C LEU A 93 10.98 21.25 -4.73
N ALA A 94 11.86 22.18 -5.11
CA ALA A 94 12.27 23.27 -4.24
C ALA A 94 11.12 24.21 -3.84
N GLU A 95 10.14 24.42 -4.72
CA GLU A 95 8.92 25.16 -4.43
C GLU A 95 7.99 24.37 -3.52
N LEU A 96 7.76 23.08 -3.81
CA LEU A 96 6.90 22.21 -3.00
C LEU A 96 7.43 22.01 -1.58
N LYS A 97 8.74 21.96 -1.38
CA LYS A 97 9.37 21.85 -0.05
C LYS A 97 9.14 23.09 0.87
N LYS A 98 8.73 24.20 0.33
CA LYS A 98 8.33 25.38 1.11
C LYS A 98 6.92 25.26 1.68
N LEU A 99 6.11 24.37 1.14
CA LEU A 99 4.74 24.14 1.60
C LEU A 99 4.73 23.33 2.89
N ARG A 100 3.68 23.52 3.68
CA ARG A 100 3.42 22.79 4.92
C ARG A 100 2.23 21.87 4.74
N LEU A 101 2.35 20.66 5.26
CA LEU A 101 1.26 19.70 5.30
C LEU A 101 0.22 20.08 6.36
N LYS A 102 -1.04 19.78 6.07
CA LYS A 102 -2.16 19.83 7.01
C LYS A 102 -2.38 18.45 7.63
N ASN A 103 -2.76 18.42 8.91
CA ASN A 103 -3.24 17.21 9.55
C ASN A 103 -4.70 16.88 9.15
N GLY A 104 -5.25 15.77 9.65
CA GLY A 104 -6.61 15.33 9.37
C GLY A 104 -7.71 16.34 9.77
N ALA A 105 -7.43 17.26 10.70
CA ALA A 105 -8.32 18.36 11.08
C ALA A 105 -8.18 19.62 10.20
N GLY A 106 -7.32 19.59 9.16
CA GLY A 106 -7.08 20.72 8.27
C GLY A 106 -6.11 21.77 8.83
N CYS A 107 -5.51 21.56 9.99
CA CYS A 107 -4.57 22.49 10.60
C CYS A 107 -3.17 22.31 10.01
N LEU A 108 -2.50 23.44 9.73
CA LEU A 108 -1.11 23.45 9.26
C LEU A 108 -0.17 22.91 10.32
N THR A 109 0.79 22.10 9.88
CA THR A 109 1.82 21.49 10.72
C THR A 109 3.21 21.97 10.31
N ARG A 110 4.25 21.51 11.02
CA ARG A 110 5.66 21.75 10.63
C ARG A 110 6.16 20.82 9.52
N HIS A 111 5.41 19.80 9.17
CA HIS A 111 5.81 18.79 8.19
C HIS A 111 5.70 19.32 6.77
N THR A 112 6.57 18.83 5.88
CA THR A 112 6.62 19.16 4.45
C THR A 112 6.32 17.93 3.62
N ILE A 113 6.04 18.12 2.32
CA ILE A 113 5.85 17.01 1.37
C ILE A 113 7.16 16.23 1.26
N PRO A 114 7.17 14.91 1.54
CA PRO A 114 8.38 14.10 1.37
C PRO A 114 8.59 13.71 -0.10
N THR A 115 9.85 13.43 -0.45
CA THR A 115 10.18 12.70 -1.67
C THR A 115 10.04 11.19 -1.41
N LEU A 116 9.91 10.39 -2.50
CA LEU A 116 9.98 8.93 -2.39
C LEU A 116 11.31 8.49 -1.77
N ARG A 117 12.44 9.12 -2.16
CA ARG A 117 13.76 8.86 -1.58
C ARG A 117 13.78 9.01 -0.05
N GLU A 118 13.24 10.12 0.46
CA GLU A 118 13.18 10.36 1.91
C GLU A 118 12.34 9.30 2.63
N ALA A 119 11.19 8.92 2.05
CA ALA A 119 10.33 7.87 2.60
C ALA A 119 11.03 6.50 2.58
N MET A 120 11.67 6.11 1.47
CA MET A 120 12.36 4.83 1.35
C MET A 120 13.56 4.74 2.30
N LEU A 121 14.35 5.81 2.46
CA LEU A 121 15.47 5.85 3.43
C LEU A 121 14.98 5.73 4.87
N LEU A 122 13.85 6.36 5.23
CA LEU A 122 13.24 6.18 6.55
C LEU A 122 12.85 4.72 6.80
N CYS A 123 12.19 4.10 5.83
CA CYS A 123 11.66 2.75 5.91
C CYS A 123 12.72 1.65 5.78
N LYS A 124 13.93 1.98 5.28
CA LYS A 124 14.99 1.01 4.98
C LYS A 124 15.26 0.05 6.13
N GLY A 125 15.10 -1.25 5.85
CA GLY A 125 15.35 -2.33 6.80
C GLY A 125 14.33 -2.47 7.94
N LYS A 126 13.23 -1.69 7.92
CA LYS A 126 12.28 -1.61 9.04
C LYS A 126 10.89 -2.14 8.69
N ILE A 127 10.33 -1.78 7.53
CA ILE A 127 8.93 -2.01 7.17
C ILE A 127 8.80 -2.21 5.64
N LEU A 128 7.80 -2.96 5.18
CA LEU A 128 7.45 -3.00 3.76
C LEU A 128 6.81 -1.67 3.31
N VAL A 129 6.99 -1.32 2.05
CA VAL A 129 6.42 -0.10 1.46
C VAL A 129 5.63 -0.45 0.21
N ASN A 130 4.32 -0.25 0.24
CA ASN A 130 3.42 -0.38 -0.90
C ASN A 130 3.35 0.98 -1.61
N VAL A 131 3.89 1.04 -2.82
CA VAL A 131 4.01 2.28 -3.59
C VAL A 131 2.86 2.34 -4.60
N ASP A 132 1.77 3.05 -4.25
CA ASP A 132 0.67 3.28 -5.19
C ASP A 132 1.12 4.22 -6.32
N LYS A 133 0.69 3.92 -7.56
CA LYS A 133 1.19 4.55 -8.80
C LYS A 133 2.68 4.31 -9.10
N GLY A 134 3.35 3.42 -8.34
CA GLY A 134 4.73 3.06 -8.60
C GLY A 134 4.95 2.45 -9.98
N TYR A 135 3.93 1.78 -10.54
CA TYR A 135 3.98 1.24 -11.89
C TYR A 135 3.98 2.34 -12.97
N GLU A 136 3.21 3.40 -12.79
CA GLU A 136 3.14 4.56 -13.71
C GLU A 136 4.49 5.27 -13.85
N TYR A 137 5.28 5.31 -12.75
CA TYR A 137 6.61 5.96 -12.69
C TYR A 137 7.75 4.95 -12.52
N PHE A 138 7.58 3.74 -13.02
CA PHE A 138 8.42 2.61 -12.63
C PHE A 138 9.92 2.85 -12.82
N GLU A 139 10.35 3.45 -13.93
CA GLU A 139 11.78 3.71 -14.20
C GLU A 139 12.40 4.65 -13.14
N ASP A 140 11.67 5.71 -12.76
CA ASP A 140 12.11 6.65 -11.73
C ASP A 140 12.08 5.99 -10.33
N VAL A 141 11.05 5.19 -10.05
CA VAL A 141 10.94 4.40 -8.81
C VAL A 141 12.11 3.44 -8.72
N GLN A 142 12.39 2.65 -9.76
CA GLN A 142 13.49 1.70 -9.78
C GLN A 142 14.83 2.37 -9.46
N LYS A 143 15.13 3.50 -10.12
CA LYS A 143 16.36 4.27 -9.85
C LYS A 143 16.49 4.65 -8.38
N ILE A 144 15.42 5.16 -7.77
CA ILE A 144 15.41 5.53 -6.35
C ILE A 144 15.61 4.30 -5.45
N LEU A 145 14.97 3.16 -5.78
CA LEU A 145 15.10 1.92 -5.02
C LEU A 145 16.52 1.35 -5.09
N GLU A 146 17.18 1.44 -6.23
CA GLU A 146 18.58 1.03 -6.41
C GLU A 146 19.52 1.93 -5.58
N GLU A 147 19.35 3.26 -5.66
CA GLU A 147 20.15 4.22 -4.91
C GLU A 147 19.95 4.15 -3.39
N THR A 148 18.77 3.77 -2.93
CA THR A 148 18.45 3.60 -1.51
C THR A 148 18.67 2.17 -1.01
N GLU A 149 18.91 1.20 -1.92
CA GLU A 149 19.01 -0.24 -1.62
C GLU A 149 17.76 -0.80 -0.92
N THR A 150 16.57 -0.42 -1.40
CA THR A 150 15.28 -0.78 -0.77
C THR A 150 14.35 -1.58 -1.68
N ALA A 151 14.82 -2.07 -2.82
CA ALA A 151 14.00 -2.79 -3.80
C ALA A 151 13.34 -4.05 -3.21
N ASN A 152 14.02 -4.76 -2.31
CA ASN A 152 13.52 -5.99 -1.68
C ASN A 152 12.36 -5.77 -0.68
N GLN A 153 12.05 -4.53 -0.32
CA GLN A 153 10.95 -4.17 0.59
C GLN A 153 9.88 -3.30 -0.07
N CYS A 154 10.03 -3.04 -1.38
CA CYS A 154 9.08 -2.25 -2.15
C CYS A 154 8.06 -3.16 -2.83
N VAL A 155 6.78 -2.88 -2.61
CA VAL A 155 5.64 -3.50 -3.31
C VAL A 155 5.15 -2.52 -4.36
N VAL A 156 5.12 -2.96 -5.62
CA VAL A 156 4.52 -2.21 -6.75
C VAL A 156 3.33 -2.99 -7.26
N LYS A 157 2.26 -2.31 -7.61
CA LYS A 157 0.99 -2.95 -7.96
C LYS A 157 0.37 -2.38 -9.23
N GLU A 158 -0.31 -3.24 -10.01
CA GLU A 158 -1.04 -2.83 -11.20
C GLU A 158 -2.18 -3.80 -11.54
N LYS A 159 -3.24 -3.27 -12.19
CA LYS A 159 -4.40 -4.03 -12.66
C LYS A 159 -4.27 -4.37 -14.16
N LEU A 160 -3.21 -5.06 -14.52
CA LEU A 160 -2.96 -5.51 -15.89
C LEU A 160 -2.64 -7.01 -15.91
N PRO A 161 -2.99 -7.74 -16.98
CA PRO A 161 -2.57 -9.13 -17.16
C PRO A 161 -1.04 -9.27 -17.16
N TYR A 162 -0.55 -10.41 -16.71
CA TYR A 162 0.90 -10.70 -16.63
C TYR A 162 1.66 -10.39 -17.92
N GLN A 163 1.11 -10.81 -19.08
CA GLN A 163 1.76 -10.61 -20.38
C GLN A 163 1.96 -9.13 -20.72
N THR A 164 0.98 -8.29 -20.34
CA THR A 164 1.06 -6.85 -20.55
C THR A 164 2.15 -6.21 -19.68
N VAL A 165 2.15 -6.55 -18.37
CA VAL A 165 3.19 -6.07 -17.43
C VAL A 165 4.58 -6.53 -17.89
N LYS A 166 4.71 -7.80 -18.29
CA LYS A 166 5.98 -8.34 -18.79
C LYS A 166 6.45 -7.67 -20.07
N ALA A 167 5.54 -7.31 -20.95
CA ALA A 167 5.88 -6.63 -22.21
C ALA A 167 6.32 -5.17 -21.99
N GLN A 168 5.69 -4.47 -21.03
CA GLN A 168 5.98 -3.07 -20.74
C GLN A 168 7.23 -2.90 -19.86
N HIS A 169 7.33 -3.71 -18.79
CA HIS A 169 8.37 -3.59 -17.76
C HIS A 169 8.78 -4.97 -17.24
N GLY A 170 9.24 -5.86 -18.12
CA GLY A 170 9.59 -7.24 -17.76
C GLY A 170 10.51 -7.36 -16.54
N ASP A 171 11.39 -6.40 -16.37
CA ASP A 171 12.34 -6.34 -15.25
C ASP A 171 11.70 -6.06 -13.89
N ILE A 172 10.52 -5.40 -13.85
CA ILE A 172 9.81 -5.09 -12.60
C ILE A 172 9.52 -6.34 -11.80
N LEU A 173 9.15 -7.42 -12.49
CA LEU A 173 8.77 -8.70 -11.90
C LEU A 173 9.91 -9.39 -11.15
N ASN A 174 11.16 -8.98 -11.41
CA ASN A 174 12.35 -9.53 -10.79
C ASN A 174 13.05 -8.59 -9.79
N LYS A 175 12.69 -7.32 -9.79
CA LYS A 175 13.41 -6.28 -9.02
C LYS A 175 12.67 -5.82 -7.77
N VAL A 176 11.34 -5.95 -7.75
CA VAL A 176 10.47 -5.55 -6.64
C VAL A 176 9.48 -6.65 -6.32
N ILE A 177 8.78 -6.52 -5.21
CA ILE A 177 7.62 -7.37 -4.92
C ILE A 177 6.47 -6.85 -5.77
N PHE A 178 6.12 -7.58 -6.84
CA PHE A 178 4.99 -7.21 -7.67
C PHE A 178 3.69 -7.83 -7.15
N MET A 179 2.69 -7.00 -6.85
CA MET A 179 1.37 -7.39 -6.36
C MET A 179 0.30 -7.04 -7.39
N PRO A 180 -0.20 -8.02 -8.16
CA PRO A 180 -1.30 -7.78 -9.09
C PRO A 180 -2.57 -7.32 -8.36
N LYS A 181 -3.43 -6.58 -9.09
CA LYS A 181 -4.74 -6.14 -8.58
C LYS A 181 -5.87 -6.70 -9.45
N ALA A 182 -7.03 -7.00 -8.84
CA ALA A 182 -8.26 -7.30 -9.56
C ALA A 182 -9.50 -6.78 -8.82
N ASP A 183 -10.50 -6.36 -9.60
CA ASP A 183 -11.84 -6.12 -9.10
C ASP A 183 -12.68 -7.38 -9.38
N LEU A 184 -12.96 -8.16 -8.33
CA LEU A 184 -13.60 -9.47 -8.46
C LEU A 184 -15.03 -9.42 -9.03
N CYS A 185 -15.64 -8.24 -9.07
CA CYS A 185 -16.94 -8.02 -9.68
C CYS A 185 -16.86 -7.74 -11.20
N GLN A 186 -15.66 -7.57 -11.76
CA GLN A 186 -15.47 -7.31 -13.19
C GLN A 186 -15.20 -8.60 -13.96
N THR A 187 -15.60 -8.62 -15.23
CA THR A 187 -15.49 -9.80 -16.09
C THR A 187 -14.06 -10.25 -16.37
N GLU A 188 -13.10 -9.30 -16.37
CA GLU A 188 -11.68 -9.57 -16.59
C GLU A 188 -10.94 -10.14 -15.36
N ALA A 189 -11.56 -10.13 -14.17
CA ALA A 189 -10.89 -10.52 -12.93
C ALA A 189 -10.27 -11.92 -13.01
N GLU A 190 -11.03 -12.91 -13.50
CA GLU A 190 -10.53 -14.28 -13.61
C GLU A 190 -9.36 -14.39 -14.57
N SER A 191 -9.44 -13.76 -15.74
CA SER A 191 -8.35 -13.81 -16.73
C SER A 191 -7.08 -13.15 -16.22
N ILE A 192 -7.20 -12.06 -15.44
CA ILE A 192 -6.05 -11.41 -14.78
C ILE A 192 -5.45 -12.38 -13.76
N ILE A 193 -6.24 -12.95 -12.85
CA ILE A 193 -5.77 -13.91 -11.83
C ILE A 193 -5.08 -15.09 -12.50
N ASP A 194 -5.70 -15.73 -13.49
CA ASP A 194 -5.13 -16.89 -14.18
C ASP A 194 -3.82 -16.58 -14.87
N SER A 195 -3.72 -15.38 -15.49
CA SER A 195 -2.48 -14.96 -16.15
C SER A 195 -1.28 -14.95 -15.20
N TYR A 196 -1.47 -14.56 -13.94
CA TYR A 196 -0.42 -14.57 -12.93
C TYR A 196 -0.18 -15.96 -12.32
N LEU A 197 -1.24 -16.70 -11.99
CA LEU A 197 -1.10 -18.05 -11.43
C LEU A 197 -0.34 -18.99 -12.36
N LEU A 198 -0.52 -18.85 -13.67
CA LEU A 198 0.17 -19.66 -14.69
C LEU A 198 1.65 -19.28 -14.88
N ASN A 199 2.00 -18.01 -14.69
CA ASN A 199 3.31 -17.51 -15.14
C ASN A 199 4.26 -17.07 -14.02
N MET A 200 3.74 -16.66 -12.85
CA MET A 200 4.56 -16.01 -11.82
C MET A 200 4.29 -16.52 -10.41
N LYS A 201 3.06 -16.84 -10.03
CA LYS A 201 2.61 -17.09 -8.66
C LYS A 201 3.05 -15.97 -7.71
N PRO A 202 2.40 -14.80 -7.73
CA PRO A 202 2.76 -13.69 -6.88
C PRO A 202 2.60 -14.03 -5.39
N LEU A 203 3.35 -13.38 -4.51
CA LEU A 203 3.23 -13.57 -3.05
C LEU A 203 1.88 -13.09 -2.50
N ALA A 204 1.36 -12.03 -3.09
CA ALA A 204 0.08 -11.45 -2.72
C ALA A 204 -0.67 -10.93 -3.94
N PHE A 205 -1.99 -10.79 -3.80
CA PHE A 205 -2.89 -10.24 -4.81
C PHE A 205 -3.84 -9.27 -4.14
N GLU A 206 -3.87 -8.01 -4.58
CA GLU A 206 -4.83 -7.03 -4.09
C GLU A 206 -6.17 -7.23 -4.79
N VAL A 207 -7.24 -7.39 -4.03
CA VAL A 207 -8.59 -7.52 -4.58
C VAL A 207 -9.53 -6.47 -4.00
N ARG A 208 -10.54 -6.12 -4.77
CA ARG A 208 -11.72 -5.40 -4.29
C ARG A 208 -12.97 -6.08 -4.82
N PHE A 209 -14.07 -5.94 -4.10
CA PHE A 209 -15.39 -6.44 -4.48
C PHE A 209 -16.47 -5.59 -3.81
N SER A 210 -17.41 -5.09 -4.58
CA SER A 210 -18.52 -4.26 -4.08
C SER A 210 -19.72 -5.05 -3.63
N GLN A 211 -19.79 -6.34 -3.98
CA GLN A 211 -20.86 -7.27 -3.64
C GLN A 211 -20.32 -8.69 -3.55
N LEU A 212 -21.03 -9.54 -2.81
CA LEU A 212 -20.74 -10.96 -2.70
C LEU A 212 -21.65 -11.77 -3.61
N ASN A 213 -21.06 -12.69 -4.36
CA ASN A 213 -21.77 -13.69 -5.17
C ASN A 213 -20.88 -14.93 -5.34
N ASP A 214 -21.40 -15.98 -5.94
CA ASP A 214 -20.69 -17.26 -6.10
C ASP A 214 -19.37 -17.09 -6.84
N LYS A 215 -19.31 -16.20 -7.84
CA LYS A 215 -18.08 -15.94 -8.59
C LYS A 215 -16.99 -15.28 -7.77
N VAL A 216 -17.36 -14.31 -6.94
CA VAL A 216 -16.42 -13.66 -5.99
C VAL A 216 -15.84 -14.69 -5.04
N PHE A 217 -16.69 -15.56 -4.45
CA PHE A 217 -16.22 -16.62 -3.56
C PHE A 217 -15.35 -17.66 -4.30
N GLU A 218 -15.66 -17.98 -5.54
CA GLU A 218 -14.84 -18.87 -6.39
C GLU A 218 -13.43 -18.30 -6.57
N LEU A 219 -13.31 -17.01 -6.92
CA LEU A 219 -12.02 -16.34 -7.14
C LEU A 219 -11.22 -16.20 -5.85
N ILE A 220 -11.87 -15.91 -4.71
CA ILE A 220 -11.22 -15.90 -3.39
C ILE A 220 -10.65 -17.29 -3.07
N ARG A 221 -11.45 -18.34 -3.22
CA ARG A 221 -10.98 -19.73 -3.03
C ARG A 221 -9.82 -20.08 -3.96
N LYS A 222 -9.91 -19.71 -5.24
CA LYS A 222 -8.86 -19.95 -6.24
C LYS A 222 -7.51 -19.35 -5.80
N LEU A 223 -7.51 -18.12 -5.29
CA LEU A 223 -6.29 -17.48 -4.75
C LEU A 223 -5.78 -18.21 -3.51
N ASN A 224 -6.64 -18.51 -2.55
CA ASN A 224 -6.28 -19.23 -1.31
C ASN A 224 -5.71 -20.61 -1.59
N ASP A 225 -6.33 -21.40 -2.48
CA ASP A 225 -5.91 -22.75 -2.84
C ASP A 225 -4.53 -22.77 -3.53
N ASN A 226 -4.19 -21.65 -4.19
CA ASN A 226 -2.85 -21.46 -4.77
C ASN A 226 -1.83 -20.89 -3.77
N GLY A 227 -2.22 -20.65 -2.52
CA GLY A 227 -1.34 -20.14 -1.46
C GLY A 227 -1.01 -18.65 -1.58
N ILE A 228 -1.79 -17.91 -2.38
CA ILE A 228 -1.62 -16.46 -2.56
C ILE A 228 -2.22 -15.72 -1.36
N LYS A 229 -1.47 -14.77 -0.77
CA LYS A 229 -2.04 -13.87 0.22
C LYS A 229 -3.00 -12.89 -0.45
N ILE A 230 -4.19 -12.75 0.11
CA ILE A 230 -5.18 -11.83 -0.42
C ILE A 230 -5.13 -10.53 0.39
N PHE A 231 -4.81 -9.44 -0.30
CA PHE A 231 -4.86 -8.08 0.23
C PHE A 231 -6.23 -7.47 -0.08
N VAL A 232 -6.87 -6.85 0.91
CA VAL A 232 -8.11 -6.10 0.73
C VAL A 232 -8.03 -4.75 1.45
N ASN A 233 -8.55 -3.72 0.82
CA ASN A 233 -8.67 -2.41 1.45
C ASN A 233 -9.96 -2.39 2.30
N ALA A 234 -9.80 -2.23 3.62
CA ALA A 234 -10.90 -2.20 4.58
C ALA A 234 -11.45 -0.78 4.86
N LEU A 235 -10.98 0.27 4.13
CA LEU A 235 -11.37 1.66 4.44
C LEU A 235 -12.76 2.04 3.91
N TRP A 236 -13.22 1.43 2.83
CA TRP A 236 -14.47 1.84 2.18
C TRP A 236 -15.38 0.66 1.86
N PRO A 237 -16.70 0.75 2.16
CA PRO A 237 -17.65 -0.34 1.99
C PRO A 237 -17.74 -0.86 0.55
N ALA A 238 -17.55 0.01 -0.43
CA ALA A 238 -17.58 -0.37 -1.85
C ALA A 238 -16.38 -1.23 -2.32
N GLN A 239 -15.38 -1.43 -1.49
CA GLN A 239 -14.18 -2.21 -1.83
C GLN A 239 -14.15 -3.61 -1.21
N ASN A 240 -15.06 -3.90 -0.26
CA ASN A 240 -15.07 -5.13 0.52
C ASN A 240 -16.50 -5.60 0.91
N ALA A 241 -17.52 -5.15 0.16
CA ALA A 241 -18.92 -5.46 0.41
C ALA A 241 -19.35 -5.18 1.86
N GLU A 242 -19.03 -3.98 2.37
CA GLU A 242 -19.37 -3.49 3.71
C GLU A 242 -18.65 -4.18 4.89
N HIS A 243 -17.57 -4.92 4.63
CA HIS A 243 -16.70 -5.48 5.67
C HIS A 243 -15.53 -4.52 5.98
N ASP A 244 -15.84 -3.28 6.33
CA ASP A 244 -14.90 -2.16 6.45
C ASP A 244 -14.59 -1.73 7.90
N ASP A 245 -13.69 -0.77 8.02
CA ASP A 245 -13.23 -0.23 9.31
C ASP A 245 -14.36 0.47 10.08
N ASP A 246 -15.29 1.15 9.40
CA ASP A 246 -16.41 1.82 10.05
C ASP A 246 -17.33 0.77 10.69
N ARG A 247 -17.59 -0.33 10.01
CA ARG A 247 -18.36 -1.45 10.59
C ARG A 247 -17.68 -2.01 11.84
N ALA A 248 -16.37 -2.20 11.78
CA ALA A 248 -15.62 -2.75 12.91
C ALA A 248 -15.58 -1.80 14.11
N VAL A 249 -15.31 -0.52 13.89
CA VAL A 249 -14.98 0.46 14.94
C VAL A 249 -16.23 1.24 15.39
N GLU A 250 -16.95 1.86 14.45
CA GLU A 250 -18.09 2.72 14.77
C GLU A 250 -19.32 1.91 15.17
N PHE A 251 -19.62 0.84 14.41
CA PHE A 251 -20.74 -0.04 14.72
C PHE A 251 -20.39 -1.16 15.70
N LYS A 252 -19.12 -1.25 16.12
CA LYS A 252 -18.62 -2.24 17.12
C LYS A 252 -18.87 -3.69 16.70
N GLN A 253 -18.71 -3.99 15.42
CA GLN A 253 -18.88 -5.30 14.81
C GLN A 253 -17.58 -5.84 14.18
N PRO A 254 -16.45 -5.95 14.93
CA PRO A 254 -15.17 -6.39 14.36
C PRO A 254 -15.21 -7.82 13.80
N ASP A 255 -16.00 -8.71 14.41
CA ASP A 255 -16.11 -10.10 13.93
C ASP A 255 -16.86 -10.19 12.59
N GLU A 256 -17.81 -9.30 12.34
CA GLU A 256 -18.56 -9.22 11.09
C GLU A 256 -17.82 -8.44 9.99
N SER A 257 -16.77 -7.72 10.34
CA SER A 257 -15.90 -6.99 9.43
C SER A 257 -14.55 -7.69 9.30
N TRP A 258 -13.56 -7.32 10.07
CA TRP A 258 -12.20 -7.88 10.01
C TRP A 258 -12.17 -9.39 10.26
N GLY A 259 -12.96 -9.87 11.22
CA GLY A 259 -13.10 -11.30 11.53
C GLY A 259 -13.61 -12.09 10.32
N TRP A 260 -14.64 -11.56 9.63
CA TRP A 260 -15.17 -12.18 8.43
C TRP A 260 -14.10 -12.22 7.31
N LEU A 261 -13.41 -11.10 7.05
CA LEU A 261 -12.33 -11.06 6.05
C LEU A 261 -11.27 -12.11 6.33
N VAL A 262 -10.82 -12.23 7.58
CA VAL A 262 -9.82 -13.23 8.00
C VAL A 262 -10.33 -14.66 7.80
N GLN A 263 -11.61 -14.94 8.10
CA GLN A 263 -12.25 -16.24 7.90
C GLN A 263 -12.33 -16.61 6.41
N GLN A 264 -12.52 -15.64 5.52
CA GLN A 264 -12.48 -15.88 4.07
C GLN A 264 -11.06 -16.04 3.51
N GLY A 265 -10.03 -15.91 4.34
CA GLY A 265 -8.63 -16.12 3.96
C GLY A 265 -7.89 -14.86 3.54
N PHE A 266 -8.44 -13.68 3.80
CA PHE A 266 -7.71 -12.42 3.61
C PHE A 266 -6.60 -12.31 4.67
N LYS A 267 -5.39 -11.91 4.26
CA LYS A 267 -4.18 -11.91 5.11
C LYS A 267 -3.38 -10.60 5.05
N LEU A 268 -3.85 -9.63 4.28
CA LEU A 268 -3.29 -8.29 4.15
C LEU A 268 -4.42 -7.27 4.13
#